data_f01e8abf80e81f7a8b816b417afb186b
#
_entry.id   f01e8abf80e81f7a8b816b417afb186b
#
_cell.length_a   1.000
_cell.length_b   1.000
_cell.length_c   1.000
_cell.angle_alpha   90.00
_cell.angle_beta   90.00
_cell.angle_gamma   90.00
#
_symmetry.space_group_name_H-M   'P 1'
#
loop_
_entity.id
_entity.type
_entity.pdbx_description
1 polymer ?
#
loop_
_entity_poly.entity_id
_entity_poly.type
_entity_poly.pdbx_seq_one_letter_code
_entity_poly.pdbx_strand_id
1 'polypeptide(L)'
;MRRKYFKEIEETIYVTDFLKKMDEILDEIKKAFAENMTGTDRVMNKITKHILEHYMEPLDLDSLAKEFNYNYNYLSSYFNSKNKEGFSGYLNKIRIEKSCEILKKEDIPISDVSTMVGYSDHSYFCRVFKKTTGYTPSVYRRRFR
;
A
#
# COMPACT_ATOMS: atom_id res chain seq x y z
N MET A 1 33.85 1.61 -34.16
CA MET A 1 33.33 0.64 -33.18
C MET A 1 33.77 0.93 -31.74
N ARG A 2 35.08 1.07 -31.41
CA ARG A 2 35.56 1.34 -30.03
C ARG A 2 34.93 2.56 -29.32
N ARG A 3 34.73 3.70 -29.99
CA ARG A 3 34.17 4.91 -29.37
C ARG A 3 32.72 4.76 -28.88
N LYS A 4 31.92 3.91 -29.51
CA LYS A 4 30.52 3.66 -29.10
C LYS A 4 30.46 2.91 -27.78
N TYR A 5 31.29 1.88 -27.62
CA TYR A 5 31.36 1.10 -26.37
C TYR A 5 31.91 1.90 -25.19
N PHE A 6 32.88 2.78 -25.40
CA PHE A 6 33.37 3.68 -24.34
C PHE A 6 32.29 4.62 -23.83
N LYS A 7 31.48 5.19 -24.73
CA LYS A 7 30.38 6.08 -24.35
C LYS A 7 29.28 5.33 -23.59
N GLU A 8 28.92 4.12 -24.01
CA GLU A 8 27.95 3.28 -23.32
C GLU A 8 28.45 2.86 -21.91
N ILE A 9 29.74 2.59 -21.75
CA ILE A 9 30.35 2.28 -20.45
C ILE A 9 30.35 3.52 -19.54
N GLU A 10 30.72 4.69 -20.03
CA GLU A 10 30.66 5.94 -19.26
C GLU A 10 29.23 6.26 -18.82
N GLU A 11 28.26 6.20 -19.72
CA GLU A 11 26.84 6.40 -19.37
C GLU A 11 26.34 5.40 -18.32
N THR A 12 26.77 4.14 -18.39
CA THR A 12 26.42 3.10 -17.40
C THR A 12 27.05 3.40 -16.03
N ILE A 13 28.28 3.85 -15.98
CA ILE A 13 28.97 4.26 -14.75
C ILE A 13 28.26 5.44 -14.10
N TYR A 14 27.92 6.48 -14.88
CA TYR A 14 27.17 7.64 -14.37
C TYR A 14 25.80 7.26 -13.82
N VAL A 15 25.08 6.36 -14.46
CA VAL A 15 23.76 5.89 -13.99
C VAL A 15 23.90 5.10 -12.68
N THR A 16 24.89 4.22 -12.57
CA THR A 16 25.12 3.43 -11.35
C THR A 16 25.56 4.31 -10.18
N ASP A 17 26.43 5.29 -10.41
CA ASP A 17 26.87 6.24 -9.40
C ASP A 17 25.70 7.16 -8.97
N PHE A 18 24.87 7.59 -9.91
CA PHE A 18 23.65 8.36 -9.61
C PHE A 18 22.68 7.56 -8.75
N LEU A 19 22.39 6.31 -9.11
CA LEU A 19 21.50 5.43 -8.32
C LEU A 19 22.04 5.19 -6.91
N LYS A 20 23.35 4.94 -6.78
CA LYS A 20 24.00 4.79 -5.48
C LYS A 20 23.88 6.05 -4.62
N LYS A 21 24.07 7.22 -5.24
CA LYS A 21 23.91 8.51 -4.54
C LYS A 21 22.47 8.77 -4.13
N MET A 22 21.51 8.39 -4.95
CA MET A 22 20.09 8.43 -4.62
C MET A 22 19.77 7.54 -3.40
N ASP A 23 20.29 6.31 -3.37
CA ASP A 23 20.09 5.40 -2.24
C ASP A 23 20.69 5.96 -0.94
N GLU A 24 21.90 6.53 -1.00
CA GLU A 24 22.52 7.21 0.15
C GLU A 24 21.64 8.36 0.68
N ILE A 25 21.14 9.21 -0.21
CA ILE A 25 20.25 10.34 0.16
C ILE A 25 18.94 9.81 0.77
N LEU A 26 18.35 8.76 0.18
CA LEU A 26 17.14 8.14 0.72
C LEU A 26 17.36 7.56 2.12
N ASP A 27 18.52 6.97 2.38
CA ASP A 27 18.85 6.42 3.69
C ASP A 27 19.12 7.52 4.73
N GLU A 28 19.77 8.64 4.35
CA GLU A 28 19.89 9.82 5.21
C GLU A 28 18.53 10.43 5.56
N ILE A 29 17.64 10.55 4.56
CA ILE A 29 16.26 11.02 4.79
C ILE A 29 15.52 10.08 5.74
N LYS A 30 15.53 8.77 5.51
CA LYS A 30 14.91 7.78 6.41
C LYS A 30 15.43 7.91 7.83
N LYS A 31 16.75 8.06 8.01
CA LYS A 31 17.39 8.23 9.31
C LYS A 31 16.94 9.51 10.00
N ALA A 32 16.95 10.63 9.30
CA ALA A 32 16.48 11.92 9.82
C ALA A 32 15.01 11.89 10.22
N PHE A 33 14.14 11.24 9.43
CA PHE A 33 12.73 11.01 9.81
C PHE A 33 12.61 10.14 11.06
N ALA A 34 13.37 9.04 11.16
CA ALA A 34 13.34 8.14 12.31
C ALA A 34 13.80 8.82 13.61
N GLU A 35 14.78 9.72 13.55
CA GLU A 35 15.30 10.47 14.69
C GLU A 35 14.30 11.54 15.19
N ASN A 36 13.51 12.12 14.29
CA ASN A 36 12.50 13.13 14.60
C ASN A 36 11.12 12.56 14.96
N MET A 37 10.93 11.23 14.85
CA MET A 37 9.65 10.60 15.16
C MET A 37 9.41 10.51 16.67
N THR A 38 8.22 10.94 17.10
CA THR A 38 7.72 10.70 18.45
C THR A 38 7.49 9.20 18.70
N GLY A 39 7.43 8.79 19.97
CA GLY A 39 7.08 7.41 20.30
C GLY A 39 5.74 6.96 19.67
N THR A 40 4.78 7.87 19.63
CA THR A 40 3.47 7.68 18.99
C THR A 40 3.59 7.44 17.49
N ASP A 41 4.39 8.23 16.77
CA ASP A 41 4.60 8.07 15.34
C ASP A 41 5.22 6.70 15.00
N ARG A 42 6.17 6.24 15.85
CA ARG A 42 6.79 4.92 15.68
C ARG A 42 5.78 3.78 15.82
N VAL A 43 4.87 3.86 16.79
CA VAL A 43 3.81 2.86 16.97
C VAL A 43 2.83 2.91 15.80
N MET A 44 2.40 4.11 15.40
CA MET A 44 1.48 4.26 14.26
C MET A 44 2.08 3.72 12.96
N ASN A 45 3.37 3.90 12.72
CA ASN A 45 4.05 3.32 11.57
C ASN A 45 4.10 1.80 11.62
N LYS A 46 4.34 1.20 12.81
CA LYS A 46 4.29 -0.25 12.98
C LYS A 46 2.90 -0.80 12.66
N ILE A 47 1.84 -0.16 13.20
CA ILE A 47 0.45 -0.57 12.95
C ILE A 47 0.11 -0.44 11.45
N THR A 48 0.47 0.67 10.82
CA THR A 48 0.22 0.88 9.39
C THR A 48 0.96 -0.15 8.53
N LYS A 49 2.21 -0.46 8.88
CA LYS A 49 2.99 -1.51 8.22
C LYS A 49 2.33 -2.88 8.38
N HIS A 50 1.92 -3.24 9.59
CA HIS A 50 1.20 -4.48 9.87
C HIS A 50 -0.08 -4.60 9.02
N ILE A 51 -0.88 -3.53 8.94
CA ILE A 51 -2.08 -3.51 8.08
C ILE A 51 -1.72 -3.76 6.61
N LEU A 52 -0.64 -3.16 6.11
CA LEU A 52 -0.18 -3.33 4.72
C LEU A 52 0.35 -4.75 4.45
N GLU A 53 0.88 -5.43 5.44
CA GLU A 53 1.37 -6.81 5.32
C GLU A 53 0.25 -7.85 5.48
N HIS A 54 -0.80 -7.53 6.27
CA HIS A 54 -1.88 -8.45 6.63
C HIS A 54 -3.27 -8.03 6.12
N TYR A 55 -3.37 -7.12 5.15
CA TYR A 55 -4.65 -6.59 4.65
C TYR A 55 -5.61 -7.67 4.12
N MET A 56 -5.10 -8.82 3.72
CA MET A 56 -5.91 -9.96 3.24
C MET A 56 -6.63 -10.69 4.38
N GLU A 57 -6.17 -10.53 5.61
CA GLU A 57 -6.71 -11.18 6.79
C GLU A 57 -7.89 -10.39 7.39
N PRO A 58 -8.73 -11.03 8.21
CA PRO A 58 -9.76 -10.31 8.95
C PRO A 58 -9.12 -9.42 10.01
N LEU A 59 -8.96 -8.15 9.71
CA LEU A 59 -8.42 -7.14 10.61
C LEU A 59 -9.54 -6.28 11.20
N ASP A 60 -9.50 -6.06 12.50
CA ASP A 60 -10.35 -5.10 13.21
C ASP A 60 -9.53 -4.22 14.16
N LEU A 61 -10.08 -3.07 14.50
CA LEU A 61 -9.36 -2.06 15.27
C LEU A 61 -9.14 -2.46 16.74
N ASP A 62 -10.03 -3.27 17.32
CA ASP A 62 -9.91 -3.75 18.70
C ASP A 62 -8.76 -4.75 18.83
N SER A 63 -8.66 -5.69 17.90
CA SER A 63 -7.55 -6.65 17.83
C SER A 63 -6.21 -5.95 17.65
N LEU A 64 -6.11 -4.95 16.77
CA LEU A 64 -4.91 -4.15 16.58
C LEU A 64 -4.54 -3.37 17.85
N ALA A 65 -5.52 -2.77 18.52
CA ALA A 65 -5.27 -2.05 19.78
C ALA A 65 -4.68 -2.97 20.85
N LYS A 66 -5.19 -4.18 20.98
CA LYS A 66 -4.69 -5.19 21.91
C LYS A 66 -3.30 -5.69 21.53
N GLU A 67 -3.08 -6.05 20.27
CA GLU A 67 -1.82 -6.58 19.76
C GLU A 67 -0.66 -5.58 19.96
N PHE A 68 -0.89 -4.31 19.64
CA PHE A 68 0.12 -3.26 19.76
C PHE A 68 0.13 -2.60 21.15
N ASN A 69 -0.68 -3.10 22.11
CA ASN A 69 -0.86 -2.51 23.44
C ASN A 69 -1.09 -0.98 23.38
N TYR A 70 -2.04 -0.59 22.54
CA TYR A 70 -2.32 0.82 22.27
C TYR A 70 -3.76 1.18 22.59
N ASN A 71 -4.02 2.47 22.85
CA ASN A 71 -5.36 2.93 23.18
C ASN A 71 -6.30 2.89 21.97
N TYR A 72 -7.43 2.17 22.09
CA TYR A 72 -8.43 2.03 21.03
C TYR A 72 -8.97 3.39 20.56
N ASN A 73 -9.32 4.29 21.49
CA ASN A 73 -9.89 5.58 21.13
C ASN A 73 -8.91 6.45 20.33
N TYR A 74 -7.62 6.35 20.68
CA TYR A 74 -6.57 7.02 19.91
C TYR A 74 -6.46 6.47 18.50
N LEU A 75 -6.42 5.14 18.32
CA LEU A 75 -6.40 4.52 17.01
C LEU A 75 -7.63 4.88 16.20
N SER A 76 -8.81 4.84 16.81
CA SER A 76 -10.07 5.24 16.17
C SER A 76 -10.00 6.68 15.67
N SER A 77 -9.57 7.60 16.51
CA SER A 77 -9.41 9.02 16.15
C SER A 77 -8.38 9.21 15.03
N TYR A 78 -7.26 8.49 15.08
CA TYR A 78 -6.23 8.55 14.05
C TYR A 78 -6.77 8.10 12.69
N PHE A 79 -7.44 6.94 12.61
CA PHE A 79 -7.98 6.46 11.34
C PHE A 79 -9.15 7.32 10.84
N ASN A 80 -9.97 7.89 11.73
CA ASN A 80 -11.01 8.85 11.36
C ASN A 80 -10.42 10.15 10.78
N SER A 81 -9.25 10.58 11.24
CA SER A 81 -8.56 11.73 10.66
C SER A 81 -7.96 11.44 9.29
N LYS A 82 -7.56 10.20 9.02
CA LYS A 82 -6.99 9.76 7.74
C LYS A 82 -8.04 9.40 6.71
N ASN A 83 -9.21 8.91 7.14
CA ASN A 83 -10.30 8.52 6.27
C ASN A 83 -11.65 8.80 6.95
N LYS A 84 -12.58 9.45 6.25
CA LYS A 84 -13.92 9.74 6.75
C LYS A 84 -14.71 8.48 7.19
N GLU A 85 -14.38 7.32 6.64
CA GLU A 85 -14.99 6.03 6.97
C GLU A 85 -14.18 5.27 8.04
N GLY A 86 -13.22 5.93 8.69
CA GLY A 86 -12.40 5.36 9.75
C GLY A 86 -11.48 4.22 9.30
N PHE A 87 -11.21 3.29 10.21
CA PHE A 87 -10.34 2.14 9.95
C PHE A 87 -10.85 1.25 8.82
N SER A 88 -12.14 0.94 8.80
CA SER A 88 -12.74 0.12 7.73
C SER A 88 -12.57 0.75 6.35
N GLY A 89 -12.73 2.06 6.25
CA GLY A 89 -12.50 2.79 5.01
C GLY A 89 -11.02 2.78 4.62
N TYR A 90 -10.12 2.90 5.58
CA TYR A 90 -8.68 2.82 5.36
C TYR A 90 -8.26 1.44 4.83
N LEU A 91 -8.73 0.35 5.47
CA LEU A 91 -8.47 -1.02 5.04
C LEU A 91 -9.07 -1.30 3.66
N ASN A 92 -10.31 -0.88 3.42
CA ASN A 92 -10.96 -1.00 2.12
C ASN A 92 -10.16 -0.31 1.01
N LYS A 93 -9.63 0.90 1.25
CA LYS A 93 -8.80 1.61 0.29
C LYS A 93 -7.58 0.78 -0.12
N ILE A 94 -6.84 0.22 0.83
CA ILE A 94 -5.68 -0.66 0.58
C ILE A 94 -6.10 -1.87 -0.26
N ARG A 95 -7.16 -2.58 0.13
CA ARG A 95 -7.67 -3.76 -0.57
C ARG A 95 -8.06 -3.45 -2.01
N ILE A 96 -8.72 -2.32 -2.25
CA ILE A 96 -9.10 -1.89 -3.60
C ILE A 96 -7.88 -1.52 -4.44
N GLU A 97 -6.91 -0.82 -3.89
CA GLU A 97 -5.64 -0.52 -4.59
C GLU A 97 -4.93 -1.79 -5.02
N LYS A 98 -4.83 -2.79 -4.12
CA LYS A 98 -4.24 -4.11 -4.44
C LYS A 98 -5.05 -4.88 -5.48
N SER A 99 -6.38 -4.86 -5.40
CA SER A 99 -7.22 -5.49 -6.42
C SER A 99 -7.06 -4.84 -7.80
N CYS A 100 -6.85 -3.53 -7.87
CA CYS A 100 -6.57 -2.82 -9.12
C CYS A 100 -5.24 -3.28 -9.75
N GLU A 101 -4.21 -3.53 -8.93
CA GLU A 101 -2.92 -4.06 -9.40
C GLU A 101 -3.08 -5.46 -10.01
N ILE A 102 -3.83 -6.35 -9.32
CA ILE A 102 -4.12 -7.72 -9.78
C ILE A 102 -4.92 -7.68 -11.09
N LEU A 103 -6.01 -6.89 -11.14
CA LEU A 103 -6.88 -6.80 -12.30
C LEU A 103 -6.17 -6.32 -13.57
N LYS A 104 -5.09 -5.54 -13.45
CA LYS A 104 -4.27 -5.09 -14.59
C LYS A 104 -3.32 -6.17 -15.10
N LYS A 105 -2.86 -7.05 -14.23
CA LYS A 105 -1.81 -8.02 -14.53
C LYS A 105 -2.34 -9.40 -14.86
N GLU A 106 -3.43 -9.82 -14.19
CA GLU A 106 -3.88 -11.20 -14.18
C GLU A 106 -5.30 -11.36 -14.75
N ASP A 107 -5.53 -12.52 -15.39
CA ASP A 107 -6.83 -12.91 -15.96
C ASP A 107 -7.49 -14.01 -15.14
N ILE A 108 -7.68 -13.71 -13.88
CA ILE A 108 -8.37 -14.59 -12.93
C ILE A 108 -9.80 -14.11 -12.69
N PRO A 109 -10.73 -14.98 -12.26
CA PRO A 109 -12.10 -14.58 -11.92
C PRO A 109 -12.15 -13.42 -10.94
N ILE A 110 -13.14 -12.54 -11.08
CA ILE A 110 -13.30 -11.40 -10.17
C ILE A 110 -13.60 -11.86 -8.73
N SER A 111 -14.28 -13.00 -8.58
CA SER A 111 -14.49 -13.67 -7.28
C SER A 111 -13.17 -13.97 -6.58
N ASP A 112 -12.20 -14.49 -7.33
CA ASP A 112 -10.91 -14.89 -6.79
C ASP A 112 -10.10 -13.66 -6.39
N VAL A 113 -10.10 -12.60 -7.22
CA VAL A 113 -9.53 -11.30 -6.83
C VAL A 113 -10.13 -10.79 -5.53
N SER A 114 -11.46 -10.85 -5.37
CA SER A 114 -12.16 -10.46 -4.15
C SER A 114 -11.63 -11.20 -2.93
N THR A 115 -11.51 -12.52 -3.02
CA THR A 115 -11.00 -13.38 -1.94
C THR A 115 -9.52 -13.10 -1.65
N MET A 116 -8.69 -12.98 -2.69
CA MET A 116 -7.25 -12.70 -2.55
C MET A 116 -6.95 -11.40 -1.82
N VAL A 117 -7.82 -10.39 -1.96
CA VAL A 117 -7.64 -9.11 -1.25
C VAL A 117 -8.40 -9.03 0.07
N GLY A 118 -8.94 -10.16 0.58
CA GLY A 118 -9.50 -10.30 1.91
C GLY A 118 -10.99 -9.96 2.06
N TYR A 119 -11.78 -10.02 0.97
CA TYR A 119 -13.24 -9.91 1.08
C TYR A 119 -13.89 -11.28 1.13
N SER A 120 -14.68 -11.52 2.14
CA SER A 120 -15.55 -12.71 2.25
C SER A 120 -16.85 -12.58 1.44
N ASP A 121 -17.32 -11.36 1.19
CA ASP A 121 -18.52 -11.06 0.40
C ASP A 121 -18.13 -10.38 -0.92
N HIS A 122 -18.27 -11.13 -2.01
CA HIS A 122 -18.01 -10.64 -3.36
C HIS A 122 -18.90 -9.45 -3.76
N SER A 123 -20.18 -9.45 -3.35
CA SER A 123 -21.11 -8.37 -3.67
C SER A 123 -20.71 -7.08 -2.96
N TYR A 124 -20.27 -7.19 -1.71
CA TYR A 124 -19.72 -6.06 -0.96
C TYR A 124 -18.45 -5.52 -1.61
N PHE A 125 -17.52 -6.41 -2.00
CA PHE A 125 -16.33 -6.02 -2.77
C PHE A 125 -16.68 -5.21 -4.01
N CYS A 126 -17.60 -5.72 -4.85
CA CYS A 126 -18.00 -5.02 -6.08
C CYS A 126 -18.58 -3.64 -5.82
N ARG A 127 -19.36 -3.45 -4.75
CA ARG A 127 -19.90 -2.16 -4.35
C ARG A 127 -18.81 -1.19 -3.91
N VAL A 128 -17.89 -1.65 -3.03
CA VAL A 128 -16.76 -0.84 -2.54
C VAL A 128 -15.84 -0.49 -3.71
N PHE A 129 -15.52 -1.45 -4.57
CA PHE A 129 -14.67 -1.23 -5.73
C PHE A 129 -15.25 -0.14 -6.65
N LYS A 130 -16.54 -0.26 -7.00
CA LYS A 130 -17.22 0.74 -7.83
C LYS A 130 -17.29 2.12 -7.15
N LYS A 131 -17.56 2.17 -5.84
CA LYS A 131 -17.58 3.42 -5.07
C LYS A 131 -16.22 4.11 -5.09
N THR A 132 -15.12 3.34 -4.97
CA THR A 132 -13.77 3.86 -4.88
C THR A 132 -13.18 4.25 -6.24
N THR A 133 -13.40 3.43 -7.27
CA THR A 133 -12.76 3.59 -8.60
C THR A 133 -13.66 4.24 -9.65
N GLY A 134 -14.97 4.30 -9.41
CA GLY A 134 -15.98 4.72 -10.38
C GLY A 134 -16.41 3.63 -11.37
N TYR A 135 -15.74 2.47 -11.38
CA TYR A 135 -15.99 1.37 -12.32
C TYR A 135 -16.28 0.07 -11.59
N THR A 136 -17.05 -0.83 -12.22
CA THR A 136 -17.10 -2.21 -11.73
C THR A 136 -15.75 -2.91 -11.99
N PRO A 137 -15.37 -3.95 -11.21
CA PRO A 137 -14.11 -4.67 -11.42
C PRO A 137 -13.91 -5.18 -12.86
N SER A 138 -14.97 -5.71 -13.48
CA SER A 138 -14.92 -6.21 -14.86
C SER A 138 -14.71 -5.09 -15.89
N VAL A 139 -15.36 -3.94 -15.70
CA VAL A 139 -15.17 -2.75 -16.56
C VAL A 139 -13.78 -2.17 -16.36
N TYR A 140 -13.31 -2.12 -15.11
CA TYR A 140 -11.96 -1.65 -14.78
C TYR A 140 -10.90 -2.50 -15.48
N ARG A 141 -10.98 -3.84 -15.36
CA ARG A 141 -10.08 -4.77 -16.06
C ARG A 141 -10.02 -4.49 -17.55
N ARG A 142 -11.19 -4.45 -18.22
CA ARG A 142 -11.26 -4.23 -19.66
C ARG A 142 -10.67 -2.90 -20.12
N ARG A 143 -10.71 -1.87 -19.27
CA ARG A 143 -10.26 -0.51 -19.61
C ARG A 143 -8.79 -0.28 -19.35
N PHE A 144 -8.21 -0.91 -18.33
CA PHE A 144 -6.87 -0.60 -17.83
C PHE A 144 -5.87 -1.76 -17.96
N ARG A 145 -6.27 -2.88 -18.52
CA ARG A 145 -5.41 -3.97 -18.95
C ARG A 145 -5.12 -3.82 -20.45
#